data_51f1b66c1aad962310ea3039148df226
#
_entry.id   51f1b66c1aad962310ea3039148df226
#
_cell.length_a   1.000
_cell.length_b   1.000
_cell.length_c   1.000
_cell.angle_alpha   90.00
_cell.angle_beta   90.00
_cell.angle_gamma   90.00
#
_symmetry.space_group_name_H-M   'P 1'
#
loop_
_entity.id
_entity.type
_entity.pdbx_description
1 polymer ?
#
loop_
_entity_poly.entity_id
_entity_poly.type
_entity_poly.pdbx_seq_one_letter_code
_entity_poly.pdbx_strand_id
1 'polypeptide(L)'
;MNNNRTEKIIKVVNSLGVHARPAAMIVRAMQKYDAHVYLIYNGNRRNAKSVLQILSLGAPKDSEILAIAEGKDAHSALQELEDIFESGFGEE
;
A
#
# COMPACT_ATOMS: atom_id res chain seq x y z
N MET A 1 -23.49 -12.90 -4.71
CA MET A 1 -22.03 -12.84 -4.71
C MET A 1 -21.55 -11.44 -4.45
N ASN A 2 -20.75 -11.33 -3.48
CA ASN A 2 -20.27 -10.03 -3.09
C ASN A 2 -18.81 -9.86 -3.44
N ASN A 3 -18.54 -8.95 -4.33
CA ASN A 3 -17.20 -8.67 -4.77
C ASN A 3 -16.72 -7.39 -4.16
N ASN A 4 -16.29 -7.44 -2.93
CA ASN A 4 -15.70 -6.27 -2.31
C ASN A 4 -14.31 -6.09 -2.86
N ARG A 5 -14.23 -5.31 -3.92
CA ARG A 5 -12.95 -4.97 -4.52
C ARG A 5 -12.92 -3.48 -4.79
N THR A 6 -11.84 -2.86 -4.42
CA THR A 6 -11.65 -1.42 -4.66
C THR A 6 -10.21 -1.16 -5.05
N GLU A 7 -9.97 -0.08 -5.77
CA GLU A 7 -8.62 0.29 -6.15
C GLU A 7 -8.48 1.81 -6.19
N LYS A 8 -7.26 2.26 -5.97
CA LYS A 8 -6.91 3.67 -6.00
C LYS A 8 -5.50 3.84 -6.48
N ILE A 9 -5.23 4.97 -7.12
CA ILE A 9 -3.86 5.38 -7.42
C ILE A 9 -3.39 6.25 -6.28
N ILE A 10 -2.27 5.88 -5.68
CA ILE A 10 -1.72 6.52 -4.50
C ILE A 10 -0.33 7.04 -4.84
N LYS A 11 -0.02 8.26 -4.43
CA LYS A 11 1.26 8.88 -4.72
C LYS A 11 2.22 8.78 -3.53
N VAL A 12 3.48 8.48 -3.83
CA VAL A 12 4.55 8.47 -2.84
C VAL A 12 5.04 9.89 -2.64
N VAL A 13 4.86 10.45 -1.45
CA VAL A 13 5.19 11.86 -1.20
C VAL A 13 6.43 12.08 -0.35
N ASN A 14 6.93 11.05 0.33
CA ASN A 14 8.11 11.17 1.18
C ASN A 14 9.41 11.04 0.36
N SER A 15 10.45 11.73 0.80
CA SER A 15 11.70 11.84 0.04
C SER A 15 12.37 10.52 -0.25
N LEU A 16 12.34 9.60 0.71
CA LEU A 16 13.07 8.34 0.59
C LEU A 16 12.26 7.24 -0.11
N GLY A 17 11.01 7.54 -0.48
CA GLY A 17 10.18 6.53 -1.13
C GLY A 17 9.81 5.40 -0.16
N VAL A 18 9.45 4.25 -0.73
CA VAL A 18 8.98 3.11 0.07
C VAL A 18 10.18 2.26 0.46
N HIS A 19 10.87 2.67 1.54
CA HIS A 19 12.00 1.95 2.10
C HIS A 19 11.56 1.12 3.31
N ALA A 20 12.50 0.64 4.13
CA ALA A 20 12.22 -0.34 5.17
C ALA A 20 11.16 0.10 6.19
N ARG A 21 11.25 1.34 6.68
CA ARG A 21 10.31 1.82 7.68
C ARG A 21 8.90 1.96 7.13
N PRO A 22 8.68 2.62 6.00
CA PRO A 22 7.35 2.63 5.36
C PRO A 22 6.83 1.23 5.06
N ALA A 23 7.69 0.32 4.59
CA ALA A 23 7.25 -1.04 4.29
C ALA A 23 6.70 -1.72 5.54
N ALA A 24 7.40 -1.59 6.67
CA ALA A 24 6.93 -2.17 7.92
C ALA A 24 5.61 -1.55 8.38
N MET A 25 5.44 -0.24 8.19
CA MET A 25 4.21 0.45 8.55
C MET A 25 3.03 -0.05 7.71
N ILE A 26 3.25 -0.21 6.41
CA ILE A 26 2.21 -0.72 5.50
C ILE A 26 1.76 -2.11 5.94
N VAL A 27 2.71 -3.01 6.16
CA VAL A 27 2.38 -4.39 6.52
C VAL A 27 1.63 -4.44 7.84
N ARG A 28 2.11 -3.70 8.84
CA ARG A 28 1.46 -3.68 10.16
C ARG A 28 0.02 -3.20 10.04
N ALA A 29 -0.21 -2.15 9.27
CA ALA A 29 -1.55 -1.61 9.09
C ALA A 29 -2.45 -2.59 8.34
N MET A 30 -1.93 -3.18 7.26
CA MET A 30 -2.75 -4.05 6.42
C MET A 30 -3.11 -5.38 7.09
N GLN A 31 -2.27 -5.85 8.01
CA GLN A 31 -2.55 -7.10 8.73
C GLN A 31 -3.79 -7.02 9.60
N LYS A 32 -4.27 -5.84 9.93
CA LYS A 32 -5.48 -5.66 10.73
C LYS A 32 -6.76 -6.00 9.96
N TYR A 33 -6.68 -6.07 8.65
CA TYR A 33 -7.87 -6.14 7.80
C TYR A 33 -8.05 -7.52 7.17
N ASP A 34 -9.30 -7.94 7.11
CA ASP A 34 -9.68 -9.15 6.39
C ASP A 34 -9.85 -8.78 4.92
N ALA A 35 -8.74 -8.70 4.23
CA ALA A 35 -8.68 -8.34 2.82
C ALA A 35 -7.33 -8.71 2.26
N HIS A 36 -7.29 -9.01 0.96
CA HIS A 36 -6.03 -9.11 0.23
C HIS A 36 -5.72 -7.72 -0.31
N VAL A 37 -4.50 -7.25 -0.10
CA VAL A 37 -4.10 -5.91 -0.53
C VAL A 37 -2.81 -6.02 -1.34
N TYR A 38 -2.83 -5.40 -2.51
CA TYR A 38 -1.69 -5.45 -3.43
C TYR A 38 -1.30 -4.05 -3.86
N LEU A 39 0.00 -3.87 -4.07
CA LEU A 39 0.54 -2.64 -4.65
C LEU A 39 1.18 -3.00 -5.98
N ILE A 40 0.88 -2.21 -7.00
CA ILE A 40 1.41 -2.42 -8.35
C ILE A 40 2.17 -1.18 -8.79
N TYR A 41 3.44 -1.38 -9.15
CA TYR A 41 4.29 -0.31 -9.64
C TYR A 41 5.18 -0.87 -10.75
N ASN A 42 5.24 -0.17 -11.88
CA ASN A 42 6.00 -0.62 -13.05
C ASN A 42 5.65 -2.05 -13.46
N GLY A 43 4.36 -2.40 -13.38
CA GLY A 43 3.89 -3.72 -13.77
C GLY A 43 4.18 -4.82 -12.76
N ASN A 44 4.81 -4.51 -11.65
CA ASN A 44 5.13 -5.50 -10.62
C ASN A 44 4.11 -5.45 -9.49
N ARG A 45 3.44 -6.57 -9.27
CA ARG A 45 2.43 -6.70 -8.23
C ARG A 45 3.07 -7.24 -6.96
N ARG A 46 2.82 -6.58 -5.83
CA ARG A 46 3.41 -6.96 -4.54
C ARG A 46 2.35 -7.04 -3.47
N ASN A 47 2.47 -8.02 -2.60
CA ASN A 47 1.54 -8.24 -1.49
C ASN A 47 1.85 -7.23 -0.37
N ALA A 48 0.85 -6.42 -0.02
CA ALA A 48 1.03 -5.38 1.01
C ALA A 48 1.13 -5.96 2.42
N LYS A 49 1.01 -7.27 2.58
CA LYS A 49 1.19 -7.95 3.87
C LYS A 49 2.55 -8.65 3.97
N SER A 50 3.46 -8.38 3.04
CA SER A 50 4.80 -8.95 3.03
C SER A 50 5.83 -7.84 2.96
N VAL A 51 6.63 -7.67 4.01
CA VAL A 51 7.66 -6.64 4.06
C VAL A 51 8.64 -6.79 2.91
N LEU A 52 9.10 -8.02 2.65
CA LEU A 52 10.06 -8.26 1.58
C LEU A 52 9.51 -7.89 0.22
N GLN A 53 8.23 -8.21 -0.02
CA GLN A 53 7.61 -7.85 -1.30
C GLN A 53 7.47 -6.33 -1.45
N ILE A 54 7.07 -5.64 -0.38
CA ILE A 54 6.94 -4.19 -0.44
C ILE A 54 8.30 -3.54 -0.67
N LEU A 55 9.34 -4.03 0.00
CA LEU A 55 10.69 -3.50 -0.22
C LEU A 55 11.16 -3.65 -1.67
N SER A 56 10.72 -4.74 -2.32
CA SER A 56 11.13 -4.98 -3.71
C SER A 56 10.38 -4.11 -4.72
N LEU A 57 9.44 -3.29 -4.24
CA LEU A 57 8.65 -2.44 -5.12
C LEU A 57 9.51 -1.38 -5.81
N GLY A 58 10.46 -0.82 -5.09
CA GLY A 58 11.39 0.15 -5.66
C GLY A 58 10.78 1.48 -6.01
N ALA A 59 9.69 1.87 -5.36
CA ALA A 59 8.97 3.10 -5.71
C ALA A 59 9.57 4.32 -5.02
N PRO A 60 10.17 5.24 -5.79
CA PRO A 60 10.74 6.46 -5.22
C PRO A 60 9.68 7.54 -5.02
N LYS A 61 10.11 8.69 -4.50
CA LYS A 61 9.24 9.85 -4.38
C LYS A 61 8.59 10.17 -5.72
N ASP A 62 7.36 10.61 -5.66
CA ASP A 62 6.52 11.01 -6.80
C ASP A 62 6.00 9.84 -7.64
N SER A 63 6.33 8.60 -7.27
CA SER A 63 5.74 7.44 -7.95
C SER A 63 4.24 7.39 -7.71
N GLU A 64 3.53 6.90 -8.72
CA GLU A 64 2.12 6.56 -8.59
C GLU A 64 1.99 5.06 -8.50
N ILE A 65 1.35 4.59 -7.45
CA ILE A 65 1.18 3.17 -7.19
C ILE A 65 -0.30 2.84 -7.29
N LEU A 66 -0.63 1.78 -8.02
CA LEU A 66 -2.01 1.28 -8.03
C LEU A 66 -2.17 0.34 -6.85
N ALA A 67 -3.05 0.71 -5.93
CA ALA A 67 -3.37 -0.12 -4.77
C ALA A 67 -4.71 -0.81 -5.01
N ILE A 68 -4.76 -2.10 -4.76
CA ILE A 68 -5.95 -2.93 -4.95
C ILE A 68 -6.24 -3.65 -3.65
N ALA A 69 -7.48 -3.62 -3.20
CA ALA A 69 -7.91 -4.39 -2.04
C ALA A 69 -9.15 -5.20 -2.38
N GLU A 70 -9.17 -6.46 -1.93
CA GLU A 70 -10.27 -7.39 -2.16
C GLU A 70 -10.61 -8.09 -0.86
N GLY A 71 -11.89 -8.15 -0.52
CA GLY A 71 -12.35 -8.87 0.65
C GLY A 71 -13.28 -8.04 1.50
N LYS A 72 -13.63 -8.60 2.66
CA LYS A 72 -14.61 -8.02 3.55
C LYS A 72 -14.24 -6.58 3.95
N ASP A 73 -12.97 -6.34 4.25
CA ASP A 73 -12.52 -5.05 4.74
C ASP A 73 -11.79 -4.23 3.68
N ALA A 74 -12.07 -4.50 2.40
CA ALA A 74 -11.32 -3.89 1.30
C ALA A 74 -11.33 -2.35 1.36
N HIS A 75 -12.50 -1.74 1.55
CA HIS A 75 -12.58 -0.27 1.55
C HIS A 75 -11.85 0.34 2.74
N SER A 76 -12.00 -0.25 3.92
CA SER A 76 -11.33 0.26 5.12
C SER A 76 -9.82 0.12 5.00
N ALA A 77 -9.36 -1.01 4.48
CA ALA A 77 -7.93 -1.23 4.30
C ALA A 77 -7.34 -0.19 3.35
N LEU A 78 -8.01 0.04 2.23
CA LEU A 78 -7.48 0.96 1.22
C LEU A 78 -7.50 2.41 1.73
N GLN A 79 -8.51 2.76 2.52
CA GLN A 79 -8.57 4.09 3.11
C GLN A 79 -7.40 4.34 4.06
N GLU A 80 -7.09 3.38 4.91
CA GLU A 80 -5.95 3.54 5.82
C GLU A 80 -4.63 3.57 5.04
N LEU A 81 -4.51 2.75 4.01
CA LEU A 81 -3.33 2.74 3.17
C LEU A 81 -3.10 4.11 2.53
N GLU A 82 -4.16 4.69 1.99
CA GLU A 82 -4.09 6.02 1.39
C GLU A 82 -3.66 7.06 2.41
N ASP A 83 -4.23 7.01 3.62
CA ASP A 83 -3.90 7.95 4.67
C ASP A 83 -2.42 7.86 5.06
N ILE A 84 -1.88 6.63 5.15
CA ILE A 84 -0.48 6.42 5.49
C ILE A 84 0.43 7.03 4.43
N PHE A 85 0.12 6.80 3.15
CA PHE A 85 0.92 7.37 2.07
C PHE A 85 0.84 8.89 2.05
N GLU A 86 -0.37 9.45 2.24
CA GLU A 86 -0.56 10.89 2.23
C GLU A 86 0.17 11.59 3.38
N SER A 87 0.30 10.90 4.50
CA SER A 87 1.04 11.44 5.65
C SER A 87 2.56 11.36 5.44
N GLY A 88 3.02 10.80 4.32
CA GLY A 88 4.44 10.62 4.08
C GLY A 88 5.08 9.64 5.05
N PHE A 89 4.28 8.70 5.59
CA PHE A 89 4.74 7.72 6.58
C PHE A 89 5.29 8.39 7.85
N GLY A 90 4.85 9.61 8.15
CA GLY A 90 5.36 10.37 9.28
C GLY A 90 6.78 10.87 9.09
N GLU A 91 7.34 10.76 7.90
CA GLU A 91 8.62 11.33 7.52
C GLU A 91 8.37 12.72 6.96
N GLU A 92 9.21 13.49 6.62
CA GLU A 92 8.99 14.83 6.15
C GLU A 92 7.87 15.01 5.11
#